data_5e76fd56dc2f0b7a1ada9064cb940cc9
#
_entry.id   5e76fd56dc2f0b7a1ada9064cb940cc9
#
_cell.length_a   1.000
_cell.length_b   1.000
_cell.length_c   1.000
_cell.angle_alpha   90.00
_cell.angle_beta   90.00
_cell.angle_gamma   90.00
#
_symmetry.space_group_name_H-M   'P 1'
#
loop_
_entity.id
_entity.type
_entity.pdbx_description
1 polymer ?
#
loop_
_entity_poly.entity_id
_entity_poly.type
_entity_poly.pdbx_seq_one_letter_code
_entity_poly.pdbx_strand_id
1 'polypeptide(L)'
;QIEPGRWVGTLVLRQTQQSQGEQSQFSFDLVIKILADDRGILVDIPDQGLFSYPIDRYSIDADRISLVFDAMGAEEELSFTGNFSSSFVPRDGNRKGGIVGTVRGRSWSGSFSVQKEMTAQPQGEISVDLPVEGGSLPATLTFPVRSRAALEVDAPANFPLVILVAGAGKTDRDGNNIDVPGKTNSLRQLAEMLRERNVGTLRYDRRGTGEAYKLEVPGIMTSFSQHVVDLAAVIRAVAALPRQGRLIVAGMNEGAWMAMAALNALGEEASVVDGLVVLDASGESPMESLRQSLEGLDPQSREKALEAAQTLVDSGTLIEVPEHLATFFSPGRKDWLATWLAFDPVAALKKVTTPVLLVYGEHDMQVSKAAFAKLASAKPQAGIRVVPGMNYVLKEVHSEDENYAAFTDPSFKVPALLADLLASYAKAQPGPEGLMPFTSGS
;
A
#
# COMPACT_ATOMS: atom_id res chain seq x y z
N GLN A 1 0.66 -25.51 20.29
CA GLN A 1 -0.06 -25.33 19.05
C GLN A 1 0.32 -23.98 18.41
N ILE A 2 0.54 -23.97 17.09
CA ILE A 2 0.83 -22.75 16.31
C ILE A 2 -0.50 -22.08 15.99
N GLU A 3 -0.65 -20.84 16.41
CA GLU A 3 -1.88 -20.05 16.27
C GLU A 3 -1.62 -18.82 15.39
N PRO A 4 -2.66 -18.29 14.71
CA PRO A 4 -2.58 -17.00 14.05
C PRO A 4 -2.04 -15.89 14.96
N GLY A 5 -1.31 -14.96 14.37
CA GLY A 5 -0.72 -13.82 15.06
C GLY A 5 0.69 -13.50 14.56
N ARG A 6 1.31 -12.53 15.23
CA ARG A 6 2.66 -12.08 14.94
C ARG A 6 3.67 -12.83 15.82
N TRP A 7 4.64 -13.47 15.19
CA TRP A 7 5.71 -14.24 15.84
C TRP A 7 7.03 -13.52 15.57
N VAL A 8 7.74 -13.13 16.60
CA VAL A 8 8.98 -12.33 16.52
C VAL A 8 10.17 -13.06 17.08
N GLY A 9 11.33 -12.88 16.48
CA GLY A 9 12.56 -13.50 16.96
C GLY A 9 13.73 -13.31 16.01
N THR A 10 14.56 -14.34 15.88
CA THR A 10 15.86 -14.25 15.20
C THR A 10 16.01 -15.34 14.17
N LEU A 11 16.58 -14.98 13.02
CA LEU A 11 17.08 -15.84 11.96
C LEU A 11 18.60 -15.82 11.97
N VAL A 12 19.24 -16.98 12.02
CA VAL A 12 20.69 -17.12 11.93
C VAL A 12 21.03 -17.92 10.67
N LEU A 13 21.80 -17.33 9.77
CA LEU A 13 22.24 -17.96 8.52
C LEU A 13 23.76 -18.12 8.49
N ARG A 14 24.22 -19.23 7.89
CA ARG A 14 25.62 -19.54 7.63
C ARG A 14 25.78 -19.96 6.17
N GLN A 15 26.81 -19.50 5.51
CA GLN A 15 27.13 -19.88 4.17
C GLN A 15 27.69 -21.32 4.13
N THR A 16 27.14 -22.18 3.27
CA THR A 16 27.50 -23.62 3.22
C THR A 16 28.70 -23.92 2.33
N GLN A 17 29.12 -23.01 1.45
CA GLN A 17 30.26 -23.18 0.55
C GLN A 17 31.32 -22.11 0.80
N GLN A 18 32.25 -22.37 1.74
CA GLN A 18 33.56 -21.74 1.71
C GLN A 18 34.64 -22.79 1.98
N SER A 19 35.55 -22.98 1.02
CA SER A 19 36.79 -23.71 1.17
C SER A 19 37.69 -22.97 2.17
N GLN A 20 37.98 -23.61 3.32
CA GLN A 20 38.99 -23.23 4.30
C GLN A 20 39.06 -21.73 4.67
N GLY A 21 38.18 -21.31 5.54
CA GLY A 21 38.14 -19.95 6.12
C GLY A 21 36.97 -19.81 7.06
N GLU A 22 36.97 -18.81 7.91
CA GLU A 22 35.91 -18.54 8.89
C GLU A 22 34.50 -18.60 8.24
N GLN A 23 33.66 -19.47 8.79
CA GLN A 23 32.24 -19.53 8.37
C GLN A 23 31.55 -18.22 8.74
N SER A 24 31.24 -17.37 7.77
CA SER A 24 30.48 -16.16 8.01
C SER A 24 29.09 -16.52 8.52
N GLN A 25 28.79 -16.07 9.72
CA GLN A 25 27.47 -16.21 10.35
C GLN A 25 26.79 -14.85 10.41
N PHE A 26 25.55 -14.80 9.95
CA PHE A 26 24.71 -13.58 9.97
C PHE A 26 23.52 -13.83 10.88
N SER A 27 23.12 -12.81 11.62
CA SER A 27 21.94 -12.83 12.47
C SER A 27 21.03 -11.69 12.07
N PHE A 28 19.74 -11.99 11.86
CA PHE A 28 18.72 -11.07 11.41
C PHE A 28 17.52 -11.11 12.34
N ASP A 29 16.84 -10.00 12.48
CA ASP A 29 15.50 -9.99 13.05
C ASP A 29 14.53 -10.69 12.11
N LEU A 30 13.64 -11.51 12.66
CA LEU A 30 12.64 -12.27 11.92
C LEU A 30 11.26 -12.05 12.50
N VAL A 31 10.29 -11.72 11.64
CA VAL A 31 8.88 -11.73 12.00
C VAL A 31 8.12 -12.65 11.05
N ILE A 32 7.33 -13.56 11.62
CA ILE A 32 6.39 -14.41 10.88
C ILE A 32 4.98 -13.99 11.31
N LYS A 33 4.18 -13.47 10.37
CA LYS A 33 2.78 -13.13 10.59
C LYS A 33 1.91 -14.24 10.01
N ILE A 34 1.31 -15.04 10.87
CA ILE A 34 0.34 -16.06 10.47
C ILE A 34 -1.03 -15.40 10.50
N LEU A 35 -1.65 -15.26 9.35
CA LEU A 35 -2.94 -14.62 9.21
C LEU A 35 -4.06 -15.58 9.61
N ALA A 36 -5.13 -15.06 10.18
CA ALA A 36 -6.31 -15.85 10.51
C ALA A 36 -7.05 -16.32 9.24
N ASP A 37 -7.93 -17.31 9.39
CA ASP A 37 -8.85 -17.78 8.35
C ASP A 37 -8.13 -18.21 7.04
N ASP A 38 -6.98 -18.87 7.18
CA ASP A 38 -6.14 -19.36 6.07
C ASP A 38 -5.71 -18.27 5.05
N ARG A 39 -5.76 -17.00 5.44
CA ARG A 39 -5.36 -15.87 4.59
C ARG A 39 -3.87 -15.89 4.24
N GLY A 40 -3.05 -16.65 4.94
CA GLY A 40 -1.66 -16.89 4.56
C GLY A 40 -0.64 -16.52 5.61
N ILE A 41 0.59 -16.37 5.12
CA ILE A 41 1.75 -16.01 5.94
C ILE A 41 2.49 -14.86 5.28
N LEU A 42 2.86 -13.86 6.09
CA LEU A 42 3.75 -12.77 5.71
C LEU A 42 5.02 -12.84 6.55
N VAL A 43 6.15 -12.51 5.96
CA VAL A 43 7.45 -12.51 6.65
C VAL A 43 8.09 -11.12 6.57
N ASP A 44 8.63 -10.64 7.70
CA ASP A 44 9.51 -9.47 7.73
C ASP A 44 10.93 -9.93 8.08
N ILE A 45 11.93 -9.42 7.36
CA ILE A 45 13.36 -9.47 7.69
C ILE A 45 13.88 -8.03 7.59
N PRO A 46 13.72 -7.22 8.65
CA PRO A 46 13.97 -5.78 8.62
C PRO A 46 15.39 -5.41 8.17
N ASP A 47 16.39 -6.16 8.62
CA ASP A 47 17.81 -5.94 8.25
C ASP A 47 18.08 -6.13 6.75
N GLN A 48 17.15 -6.79 6.03
CA GLN A 48 17.20 -6.96 4.59
C GLN A 48 16.21 -6.04 3.85
N GLY A 49 15.57 -5.13 4.57
CA GLY A 49 14.53 -4.25 4.01
C GLY A 49 13.27 -4.97 3.56
N LEU A 50 13.07 -6.22 3.98
CA LEU A 50 11.91 -7.04 3.61
C LEU A 50 10.80 -6.90 4.65
N PHE A 51 9.62 -6.49 4.18
CA PHE A 51 8.46 -6.29 5.04
C PHE A 51 7.18 -6.79 4.39
N SER A 52 6.37 -7.49 5.18
CA SER A 52 5.10 -8.08 4.76
C SER A 52 5.21 -8.92 3.48
N TYR A 53 6.37 -9.61 3.33
CA TYR A 53 6.64 -10.46 2.18
C TYR A 53 5.72 -11.70 2.22
N PRO A 54 4.91 -11.94 1.19
CA PRO A 54 3.97 -13.06 1.18
C PRO A 54 4.68 -14.39 0.96
N ILE A 55 4.24 -15.42 1.66
CA ILE A 55 4.72 -16.79 1.49
C ILE A 55 3.65 -17.61 0.77
N ASP A 56 3.90 -17.97 -0.47
CA ASP A 56 2.95 -18.73 -1.29
C ASP A 56 2.96 -20.23 -0.99
N ARG A 57 4.14 -20.77 -0.62
CA ARG A 57 4.32 -22.20 -0.33
C ARG A 57 4.59 -22.41 1.15
N TYR A 58 3.58 -22.89 1.86
CA TYR A 58 3.68 -23.19 3.29
C TYR A 58 2.74 -24.32 3.71
N SER A 59 3.03 -24.91 4.86
CA SER A 59 2.09 -25.77 5.60
C SER A 59 2.20 -25.50 7.09
N ILE A 60 1.06 -25.56 7.78
CA ILE A 60 0.96 -25.48 9.24
C ILE A 60 0.16 -26.69 9.71
N ASP A 61 0.80 -27.57 10.45
CA ASP A 61 0.17 -28.61 11.25
C ASP A 61 0.17 -28.13 12.72
N ALA A 62 -0.56 -28.80 13.61
CA ALA A 62 -0.78 -28.36 15.00
C ALA A 62 0.48 -27.76 15.68
N ASP A 63 1.64 -28.40 15.51
CA ASP A 63 2.88 -28.00 16.17
C ASP A 63 4.06 -27.79 15.19
N ARG A 64 3.81 -27.91 13.87
CA ARG A 64 4.86 -27.80 12.85
C ARG A 64 4.51 -26.72 11.82
N ILE A 65 5.51 -25.95 11.42
CA ILE A 65 5.43 -25.00 10.33
C ILE A 65 6.51 -25.29 9.29
N SER A 66 6.15 -25.24 8.03
CA SER A 66 7.08 -25.26 6.90
C SER A 66 6.77 -24.09 5.98
N LEU A 67 7.80 -23.33 5.60
CA LEU A 67 7.71 -22.18 4.70
C LEU A 67 8.77 -22.33 3.61
N VAL A 68 8.45 -21.94 2.39
CA VAL A 68 9.44 -21.76 1.33
C VAL A 68 9.47 -20.28 0.95
N PHE A 69 10.64 -19.71 1.09
CA PHE A 69 10.90 -18.29 0.89
C PHE A 69 11.83 -18.11 -0.31
N ASP A 70 11.41 -17.32 -1.28
CA ASP A 70 12.09 -17.13 -2.57
C ASP A 70 12.50 -15.68 -2.88
N ALA A 71 12.39 -14.78 -1.89
CA ALA A 71 12.63 -13.33 -2.05
C ALA A 71 14.11 -12.93 -2.19
N MET A 72 15.05 -13.84 -2.00
CA MET A 72 16.48 -13.53 -2.02
C MET A 72 17.10 -13.51 -3.42
N GLY A 73 16.29 -13.36 -4.46
CA GLY A 73 16.69 -13.45 -5.88
C GLY A 73 16.46 -14.82 -6.46
N ALA A 74 16.11 -14.89 -7.74
CA ALA A 74 15.60 -16.08 -8.44
C ALA A 74 16.50 -17.34 -8.43
N GLU A 75 17.66 -17.31 -7.79
CA GLU A 75 18.60 -18.42 -7.79
C GLU A 75 18.58 -19.27 -6.51
N GLU A 76 17.94 -18.83 -5.42
CA GLU A 76 17.98 -19.56 -4.16
C GLU A 76 16.68 -19.49 -3.37
N GLU A 77 16.06 -20.66 -3.15
CA GLU A 77 14.95 -20.84 -2.23
C GLU A 77 15.46 -21.21 -0.84
N LEU A 78 14.92 -20.57 0.19
CA LEU A 78 15.15 -20.96 1.58
C LEU A 78 13.94 -21.70 2.14
N SER A 79 14.17 -22.93 2.58
CA SER A 79 13.15 -23.76 3.25
C SER A 79 13.30 -23.66 4.76
N PHE A 80 12.29 -23.14 5.42
CA PHE A 80 12.17 -23.06 6.88
C PHE A 80 11.33 -24.25 7.35
N THR A 81 11.80 -24.95 8.36
CA THR A 81 11.01 -26.00 9.03
C THR A 81 11.18 -25.83 10.54
N GLY A 82 10.09 -25.62 11.25
CA GLY A 82 10.08 -25.38 12.68
C GLY A 82 8.99 -26.16 13.41
N ASN A 83 9.21 -26.37 14.70
CA ASN A 83 8.24 -26.98 15.58
C ASN A 83 7.97 -26.06 16.78
N PHE A 84 6.72 -26.06 17.24
CA PHE A 84 6.35 -25.38 18.47
C PHE A 84 6.95 -26.15 19.66
N SER A 85 7.63 -25.42 20.53
CA SER A 85 8.20 -25.94 21.79
C SER A 85 7.70 -25.14 22.97
N SER A 86 6.96 -25.79 23.85
CA SER A 86 6.48 -25.18 25.12
C SER A 86 7.61 -24.92 26.13
N SER A 87 8.75 -25.58 25.96
CA SER A 87 9.94 -25.40 26.80
C SER A 87 10.89 -24.31 26.31
N PHE A 88 10.63 -23.73 25.14
CA PHE A 88 11.44 -22.64 24.62
C PHE A 88 11.34 -21.42 25.55
N VAL A 89 12.48 -20.91 26.00
CA VAL A 89 12.59 -19.71 26.84
C VAL A 89 13.35 -18.67 26.02
N PRO A 90 12.70 -17.56 25.63
CA PRO A 90 13.34 -16.46 24.93
C PRO A 90 14.43 -15.79 25.79
N ARG A 91 15.31 -15.02 25.13
CA ARG A 91 16.39 -14.28 25.83
C ARG A 91 15.88 -13.28 26.88
N ASP A 92 14.67 -12.77 26.72
CA ASP A 92 14.04 -11.84 27.69
C ASP A 92 13.44 -12.54 28.93
N GLY A 93 13.40 -13.87 28.93
CA GLY A 93 12.98 -14.69 30.08
C GLY A 93 11.48 -14.64 30.42
N ASN A 94 10.67 -13.87 29.72
CA ASN A 94 9.32 -13.51 30.15
C ASN A 94 8.21 -14.47 29.70
N ARG A 95 8.49 -15.43 28.80
CA ARG A 95 7.46 -16.35 28.28
C ARG A 95 8.00 -17.73 27.97
N LYS A 96 7.15 -18.74 28.17
CA LYS A 96 7.43 -20.10 27.73
C LYS A 96 6.69 -20.37 26.43
N GLY A 97 7.40 -20.96 25.47
CA GLY A 97 6.86 -21.42 24.21
C GLY A 97 7.21 -20.53 23.02
N GLY A 98 7.58 -21.17 21.93
CA GLY A 98 7.95 -20.53 20.67
C GLY A 98 8.10 -21.56 19.56
N ILE A 99 8.35 -21.10 18.35
CA ILE A 99 8.69 -21.95 17.20
C ILE A 99 10.20 -21.90 17.04
N VAL A 100 10.83 -23.08 17.05
CA VAL A 100 12.26 -23.24 16.83
C VAL A 100 12.45 -24.16 15.61
N GLY A 101 13.34 -23.78 14.72
CA GLY A 101 13.51 -24.51 13.49
C GLY A 101 14.83 -24.30 12.80
N THR A 102 14.93 -24.95 11.64
CA THR A 102 16.10 -24.89 10.76
C THR A 102 15.73 -24.25 9.44
N VAL A 103 16.73 -23.65 8.81
CA VAL A 103 16.65 -23.08 7.48
C VAL A 103 17.65 -23.79 6.59
N ARG A 104 17.23 -24.12 5.38
CA ARG A 104 18.07 -24.77 4.36
C ARG A 104 17.84 -24.14 3.00
N GLY A 105 18.91 -23.81 2.33
CA GLY A 105 18.98 -23.39 0.95
C GLY A 105 20.14 -24.07 0.24
N ARG A 106 20.45 -23.68 -0.97
CA ARG A 106 21.57 -24.21 -1.77
C ARG A 106 22.91 -23.75 -1.17
N SER A 107 23.04 -22.46 -0.91
CA SER A 107 24.26 -21.81 -0.43
C SER A 107 24.18 -21.42 1.05
N TRP A 108 23.02 -21.57 1.68
CA TRP A 108 22.76 -21.17 3.05
C TRP A 108 22.15 -22.28 3.90
N SER A 109 22.54 -22.32 5.15
CA SER A 109 21.90 -23.15 6.18
C SER A 109 21.85 -22.37 7.49
N GLY A 110 20.90 -22.71 8.35
CA GLY A 110 20.79 -21.98 9.59
C GLY A 110 19.67 -22.45 10.50
N SER A 111 19.32 -21.57 11.43
CA SER A 111 18.24 -21.80 12.39
C SER A 111 17.45 -20.53 12.61
N PHE A 112 16.21 -20.70 13.05
CA PHE A 112 15.39 -19.60 13.50
C PHE A 112 14.67 -19.95 14.80
N SER A 113 14.35 -18.91 15.56
CA SER A 113 13.52 -19.02 16.74
C SER A 113 12.62 -17.79 16.83
N VAL A 114 11.32 -18.01 16.99
CA VAL A 114 10.34 -16.94 17.13
C VAL A 114 9.36 -17.26 18.26
N GLN A 115 8.89 -16.23 18.95
CA GLN A 115 7.86 -16.30 19.97
C GLN A 115 6.64 -15.49 19.55
N LYS A 116 5.46 -15.91 19.98
CA LYS A 116 4.24 -15.15 19.70
C LYS A 116 4.29 -13.81 20.45
N GLU A 117 4.19 -12.73 19.68
CA GLU A 117 4.08 -11.41 20.26
C GLU A 117 2.64 -11.19 20.73
N MET A 118 2.49 -10.75 21.98
CA MET A 118 1.20 -10.27 22.47
C MET A 118 1.06 -8.80 22.10
N THR A 119 0.66 -8.55 20.88
CA THR A 119 0.32 -7.19 20.47
C THR A 119 -0.97 -6.76 21.16
N ALA A 120 -0.86 -5.82 22.09
CA ALA A 120 -2.00 -4.97 22.34
C ALA A 120 -2.27 -4.21 21.04
N GLN A 121 -3.49 -4.33 20.48
CA GLN A 121 -3.87 -3.47 19.35
C GLN A 121 -3.60 -2.02 19.75
N PRO A 122 -3.03 -1.20 18.84
CA PRO A 122 -2.83 0.20 19.13
C PRO A 122 -4.15 0.81 19.62
N GLN A 123 -4.06 1.60 20.68
CA GLN A 123 -5.27 2.19 21.27
C GLN A 123 -6.02 3.01 20.21
N GLY A 124 -7.29 2.64 19.95
CA GLY A 124 -8.15 3.35 19.01
C GLY A 124 -8.12 2.81 17.58
N GLU A 125 -7.50 1.67 17.34
CA GLU A 125 -7.59 0.94 16.07
C GLU A 125 -8.36 -0.37 16.26
N ILE A 126 -9.14 -0.75 15.24
CA ILE A 126 -9.74 -2.08 15.12
C ILE A 126 -9.48 -2.62 13.72
N SER A 127 -9.25 -3.93 13.63
CA SER A 127 -9.22 -4.65 12.37
C SER A 127 -10.64 -4.96 11.93
N VAL A 128 -10.94 -4.73 10.66
CA VAL A 128 -12.23 -5.04 10.04
C VAL A 128 -11.98 -5.71 8.68
N ASP A 129 -12.90 -6.59 8.28
CA ASP A 129 -12.87 -7.21 6.97
C ASP A 129 -13.99 -6.61 6.10
N LEU A 130 -13.63 -6.03 4.96
CA LEU A 130 -14.57 -5.38 4.05
C LEU A 130 -14.97 -6.35 2.95
N PRO A 131 -16.25 -6.71 2.82
CA PRO A 131 -16.69 -7.69 1.82
C PRO A 131 -16.51 -7.14 0.40
N VAL A 132 -15.92 -7.97 -0.46
CA VAL A 132 -15.77 -7.72 -1.89
C VAL A 132 -16.07 -9.00 -2.66
N GLU A 133 -16.17 -8.93 -3.97
CA GLU A 133 -16.37 -10.13 -4.79
C GLU A 133 -15.19 -11.10 -4.60
N GLY A 134 -15.52 -12.35 -4.28
CA GLY A 134 -14.54 -13.42 -4.08
C GLY A 134 -13.80 -13.40 -2.73
N GLY A 135 -14.20 -12.54 -1.77
CA GLY A 135 -13.58 -12.54 -0.43
C GLY A 135 -13.80 -11.27 0.39
N SER A 136 -12.80 -10.89 1.14
CA SER A 136 -12.80 -9.66 1.93
C SER A 136 -11.45 -8.96 1.90
N LEU A 137 -11.47 -7.64 1.97
CA LEU A 137 -10.26 -6.82 2.09
C LEU A 137 -10.00 -6.50 3.56
N PRO A 138 -8.88 -6.95 4.13
CA PRO A 138 -8.47 -6.59 5.47
C PRO A 138 -8.22 -5.09 5.57
N ALA A 139 -8.79 -4.47 6.61
CA ALA A 139 -8.70 -3.04 6.82
C ALA A 139 -8.46 -2.70 8.29
N THR A 140 -7.99 -1.48 8.53
CA THR A 140 -7.83 -0.89 9.85
C THR A 140 -8.68 0.37 9.94
N LEU A 141 -9.64 0.35 10.85
CA LEU A 141 -10.43 1.52 11.22
C LEU A 141 -9.80 2.17 12.44
N THR A 142 -9.38 3.43 12.29
CA THR A 142 -8.78 4.23 13.36
C THR A 142 -9.80 5.25 13.85
N PHE A 143 -10.11 5.21 15.15
CA PHE A 143 -11.08 6.12 15.78
C PHE A 143 -10.40 7.35 16.33
N PRO A 144 -11.06 8.53 16.30
CA PRO A 144 -10.60 9.74 16.97
C PRO A 144 -10.37 9.54 18.47
N VAL A 145 -9.44 10.31 19.05
CA VAL A 145 -9.11 10.20 20.50
C VAL A 145 -10.33 10.41 21.38
N ARG A 146 -11.23 11.33 21.03
CA ARG A 146 -12.42 11.68 21.82
C ARG A 146 -13.60 10.71 21.69
N SER A 147 -13.60 9.83 20.66
CA SER A 147 -14.74 8.95 20.40
C SER A 147 -14.69 7.63 21.15
N ARG A 148 -13.56 7.26 21.76
CA ARG A 148 -13.46 6.00 22.50
C ARG A 148 -14.41 5.93 23.71
N ALA A 149 -14.66 7.05 24.36
CA ALA A 149 -15.64 7.15 25.44
C ALA A 149 -17.11 7.04 24.93
N ALA A 150 -17.33 7.38 23.65
CA ALA A 150 -18.65 7.26 23.03
C ALA A 150 -18.96 5.85 22.51
N LEU A 151 -17.97 4.99 22.35
CA LEU A 151 -18.16 3.58 21.96
C LEU A 151 -18.70 2.71 23.12
N GLU A 152 -18.61 3.17 24.36
CA GLU A 152 -19.17 2.48 25.54
C GLU A 152 -20.65 2.79 25.81
N VAL A 153 -21.23 3.72 25.04
CA VAL A 153 -22.64 4.10 25.14
C VAL A 153 -23.23 4.09 23.73
N ASP A 154 -24.39 3.54 23.51
CA ASP A 154 -25.15 3.37 22.26
C ASP A 154 -25.38 4.67 21.40
N ALA A 155 -24.50 5.62 21.46
CA ALA A 155 -24.57 6.87 20.69
C ALA A 155 -23.79 6.72 19.37
N PRO A 156 -24.40 7.06 18.22
CA PRO A 156 -23.69 7.08 16.93
C PRO A 156 -22.48 8.00 17.02
N ALA A 157 -21.32 7.45 16.66
CA ALA A 157 -20.08 8.21 16.70
C ALA A 157 -20.13 9.38 15.69
N ASN A 158 -20.18 10.60 16.19
CA ASN A 158 -20.24 11.82 15.35
C ASN A 158 -18.84 12.35 15.05
N PHE A 159 -18.17 11.74 14.07
CA PHE A 159 -16.89 12.22 13.57
C PHE A 159 -16.77 12.05 12.06
N PRO A 160 -16.01 12.92 11.37
CA PRO A 160 -15.71 12.71 9.96
C PRO A 160 -14.78 11.50 9.79
N LEU A 161 -14.97 10.77 8.70
CA LEU A 161 -14.17 9.60 8.36
C LEU A 161 -13.50 9.78 6.99
N VAL A 162 -12.22 9.48 6.92
CA VAL A 162 -11.44 9.52 5.68
C VAL A 162 -11.03 8.10 5.28
N ILE A 163 -11.45 7.66 4.10
CA ILE A 163 -10.93 6.44 3.46
C ILE A 163 -9.60 6.82 2.80
N LEU A 164 -8.49 6.27 3.27
CA LEU A 164 -7.17 6.46 2.70
C LEU A 164 -6.90 5.34 1.68
N VAL A 165 -6.76 5.71 0.41
CA VAL A 165 -6.52 4.78 -0.71
C VAL A 165 -5.04 4.81 -1.06
N ALA A 166 -4.37 3.67 -0.91
CA ALA A 166 -2.94 3.53 -1.15
C ALA A 166 -2.56 3.79 -2.63
N GLY A 167 -1.32 4.21 -2.84
CA GLY A 167 -0.76 4.59 -4.12
C GLY A 167 -0.47 3.41 -5.06
N ALA A 168 0.39 3.67 -6.05
CA ALA A 168 0.74 2.74 -7.11
C ALA A 168 1.48 1.47 -6.62
N GLY A 169 1.50 0.45 -7.46
CA GLY A 169 2.23 -0.80 -7.22
C GLY A 169 1.60 -1.66 -6.11
N LYS A 170 2.39 -2.58 -5.54
CA LYS A 170 1.97 -3.44 -4.44
C LYS A 170 2.10 -2.74 -3.09
N THR A 171 1.35 -1.63 -2.95
CA THR A 171 1.38 -0.79 -1.74
C THR A 171 0.28 -1.20 -0.77
N ASP A 172 0.67 -1.53 0.47
CA ASP A 172 -0.22 -1.94 1.56
C ASP A 172 -1.01 -0.77 2.16
N ARG A 173 -1.90 -1.09 3.13
CA ARG A 173 -2.74 -0.10 3.83
C ARG A 173 -1.96 0.95 4.60
N ASP A 174 -0.71 0.69 4.95
CA ASP A 174 0.16 1.59 5.71
C ASP A 174 1.00 2.51 4.80
N GLY A 175 0.95 2.28 3.48
CA GLY A 175 1.68 3.04 2.46
C GLY A 175 3.03 2.43 2.11
N ASN A 176 3.30 1.17 2.46
CA ASN A 176 4.54 0.47 2.16
C ASN A 176 4.41 -0.32 0.86
N ASN A 177 5.36 -0.16 -0.05
CA ASN A 177 5.42 -0.94 -1.28
C ASN A 177 6.40 -2.10 -1.11
N ILE A 178 5.94 -3.33 -1.34
CA ILE A 178 6.76 -4.53 -1.17
C ILE A 178 7.91 -4.62 -2.18
N ASP A 179 7.77 -3.99 -3.35
CA ASP A 179 8.79 -3.97 -4.40
C ASP A 179 9.93 -2.97 -4.09
N VAL A 180 9.80 -2.19 -2.99
CA VAL A 180 10.82 -1.22 -2.53
C VAL A 180 11.30 -1.65 -1.15
N PRO A 181 12.61 -1.91 -0.97
CA PRO A 181 13.16 -2.26 0.34
C PRO A 181 12.89 -1.18 1.38
N GLY A 182 12.48 -1.55 2.58
CA GLY A 182 12.19 -0.59 3.66
C GLY A 182 10.71 -0.28 3.80
N LYS A 183 10.40 0.75 4.58
CA LYS A 183 9.03 1.20 4.88
C LYS A 183 8.92 2.72 4.80
N THR A 184 7.78 3.20 4.34
CA THR A 184 7.41 4.61 4.49
C THR A 184 6.47 4.80 5.68
N ASN A 185 5.52 3.89 5.90
CA ASN A 185 4.41 4.03 6.86
C ASN A 185 3.64 5.36 6.70
N SER A 186 3.60 5.95 5.51
CA SER A 186 3.05 7.30 5.31
C SER A 186 1.56 7.36 5.59
N LEU A 187 0.77 6.40 5.11
CA LEU A 187 -0.68 6.39 5.37
C LEU A 187 -0.99 6.05 6.83
N ARG A 188 -0.18 5.21 7.48
CA ARG A 188 -0.32 4.95 8.91
C ARG A 188 -0.04 6.20 9.74
N GLN A 189 1.08 6.89 9.47
CA GLN A 189 1.41 8.15 10.16
C GLN A 189 0.31 9.20 9.95
N LEU A 190 -0.19 9.34 8.72
CA LEU A 190 -1.29 10.25 8.41
C LEU A 190 -2.55 9.90 9.20
N ALA A 191 -2.89 8.61 9.32
CA ALA A 191 -4.04 8.16 10.10
C ALA A 191 -3.89 8.47 11.59
N GLU A 192 -2.70 8.26 12.18
CA GLU A 192 -2.38 8.60 13.56
C GLU A 192 -2.53 10.13 13.79
N MET A 193 -2.02 10.95 12.87
CA MET A 193 -2.13 12.40 12.95
C MET A 193 -3.58 12.90 12.80
N LEU A 194 -4.38 12.28 11.93
CA LEU A 194 -5.81 12.60 11.76
C LEU A 194 -6.62 12.20 13.00
N ARG A 195 -6.29 11.07 13.61
CA ARG A 195 -6.88 10.63 14.88
C ARG A 195 -6.74 11.70 15.99
N GLU A 196 -5.55 12.28 16.12
CA GLU A 196 -5.28 13.37 17.08
C GLU A 196 -6.11 14.63 16.78
N ARG A 197 -6.45 14.83 15.50
CA ARG A 197 -7.29 15.92 14.99
C ARG A 197 -8.79 15.61 15.01
N ASN A 198 -9.21 14.58 15.72
CA ASN A 198 -10.60 14.11 15.79
C ASN A 198 -11.23 13.77 14.42
N VAL A 199 -10.45 13.15 13.55
CA VAL A 199 -10.89 12.55 12.29
C VAL A 199 -10.59 11.06 12.32
N GLY A 200 -11.59 10.24 12.05
CA GLY A 200 -11.41 8.81 11.87
C GLY A 200 -10.83 8.49 10.50
N THR A 201 -10.15 7.36 10.38
CA THR A 201 -9.64 6.90 9.08
C THR A 201 -9.92 5.41 8.88
N LEU A 202 -10.13 5.03 7.62
CA LEU A 202 -10.10 3.65 7.19
C LEU A 202 -8.96 3.48 6.19
N ARG A 203 -8.08 2.50 6.43
CA ARG A 203 -7.00 2.05 5.55
C ARG A 203 -7.24 0.58 5.24
N TYR A 204 -7.09 0.14 4.01
CA TYR A 204 -7.33 -1.24 3.61
C TYR A 204 -6.25 -1.76 2.66
N ASP A 205 -5.99 -3.07 2.71
CA ASP A 205 -5.13 -3.73 1.75
C ASP A 205 -5.92 -4.02 0.48
N ARG A 206 -5.40 -3.58 -0.66
CA ARG A 206 -5.97 -3.93 -1.96
C ARG A 206 -5.68 -5.40 -2.28
N ARG A 207 -6.42 -5.99 -3.22
CA ARG A 207 -6.08 -7.31 -3.78
C ARG A 207 -4.61 -7.37 -4.14
N GLY A 208 -3.95 -8.47 -3.84
CA GLY A 208 -2.54 -8.69 -4.13
C GLY A 208 -1.58 -7.93 -3.23
N THR A 209 -2.08 -7.22 -2.19
CA THR A 209 -1.21 -6.48 -1.27
C THR A 209 -1.45 -6.88 0.19
N GLY A 210 -0.45 -6.69 1.05
CA GLY A 210 -0.54 -6.89 2.48
C GLY A 210 -1.22 -8.22 2.84
N GLU A 211 -2.20 -8.16 3.75
CA GLU A 211 -2.96 -9.34 4.19
C GLU A 211 -4.01 -9.82 3.16
N ALA A 212 -4.26 -9.05 2.08
CA ALA A 212 -5.14 -9.42 0.96
C ALA A 212 -4.39 -10.07 -0.22
N TYR A 213 -3.12 -10.45 -0.05
CA TYR A 213 -2.29 -10.93 -1.17
C TYR A 213 -2.88 -12.17 -1.87
N LYS A 214 -3.52 -13.08 -1.13
CA LYS A 214 -4.14 -14.30 -1.68
C LYS A 214 -5.42 -14.05 -2.51
N LEU A 215 -5.97 -12.86 -2.48
CA LEU A 215 -7.09 -12.51 -3.38
C LEU A 215 -6.62 -12.27 -4.82
N GLU A 216 -5.33 -12.16 -5.04
CA GLU A 216 -4.72 -12.16 -6.36
C GLU A 216 -4.27 -13.58 -6.73
N VAL A 217 -4.55 -13.98 -7.97
CA VAL A 217 -4.07 -15.27 -8.48
C VAL A 217 -2.56 -15.20 -8.68
N PRO A 218 -1.78 -16.15 -8.16
CA PRO A 218 -0.32 -16.12 -8.33
C PRO A 218 0.10 -15.94 -9.79
N GLY A 219 0.96 -14.97 -10.03
CA GLY A 219 1.46 -14.63 -11.37
C GLY A 219 0.49 -13.83 -12.25
N ILE A 220 -0.71 -13.47 -11.77
CA ILE A 220 -1.69 -12.66 -12.50
C ILE A 220 -2.02 -11.40 -11.70
N MET A 221 -1.61 -10.24 -12.22
CA MET A 221 -1.91 -8.96 -11.57
C MET A 221 -3.40 -8.64 -11.66
N THR A 222 -3.98 -8.22 -10.55
CA THR A 222 -5.36 -7.71 -10.50
C THR A 222 -5.53 -6.50 -11.41
N SER A 223 -6.57 -6.49 -12.23
CA SER A 223 -6.83 -5.38 -13.14
C SER A 223 -7.10 -4.06 -12.39
N PHE A 224 -6.77 -2.92 -13.01
CA PHE A 224 -7.10 -1.60 -12.47
C PHE A 224 -8.62 -1.45 -12.26
N SER A 225 -9.43 -1.95 -13.21
CA SER A 225 -10.89 -1.94 -13.09
C SER A 225 -11.41 -2.76 -11.91
N GLN A 226 -10.76 -3.89 -11.56
CA GLN A 226 -11.16 -4.67 -10.38
C GLN A 226 -10.86 -3.90 -9.08
N HIS A 227 -9.72 -3.20 -8.98
CA HIS A 227 -9.44 -2.32 -7.84
C HIS A 227 -10.47 -1.20 -7.71
N VAL A 228 -10.97 -0.66 -8.82
CA VAL A 228 -12.05 0.34 -8.84
C VAL A 228 -13.36 -0.25 -8.30
N VAL A 229 -13.73 -1.47 -8.72
CA VAL A 229 -14.93 -2.18 -8.22
C VAL A 229 -14.81 -2.46 -6.72
N ASP A 230 -13.64 -2.93 -6.28
CA ASP A 230 -13.37 -3.18 -4.87
C ASP A 230 -13.48 -1.88 -4.03
N LEU A 231 -12.91 -0.77 -4.51
CA LEU A 231 -13.02 0.52 -3.81
C LEU A 231 -14.48 1.02 -3.74
N ALA A 232 -15.27 0.82 -4.78
CA ALA A 232 -16.70 1.15 -4.75
C ALA A 232 -17.43 0.31 -3.68
N ALA A 233 -17.10 -0.98 -3.54
CA ALA A 233 -17.63 -1.82 -2.47
C ALA A 233 -17.18 -1.35 -1.07
N VAL A 234 -15.92 -0.96 -0.91
CA VAL A 234 -15.39 -0.36 0.33
C VAL A 234 -16.17 0.90 0.70
N ILE A 235 -16.40 1.81 -0.26
CA ILE A 235 -17.18 3.04 -0.03
C ILE A 235 -18.59 2.70 0.45
N ARG A 236 -19.29 1.75 -0.20
CA ARG A 236 -20.63 1.30 0.23
C ARG A 236 -20.62 0.73 1.65
N ALA A 237 -19.67 -0.16 1.96
CA ALA A 237 -19.56 -0.77 3.28
C ALA A 237 -19.33 0.28 4.37
N VAL A 238 -18.45 1.26 4.12
CA VAL A 238 -18.17 2.36 5.05
C VAL A 238 -19.34 3.32 5.18
N ALA A 239 -20.04 3.61 4.10
CA ALA A 239 -21.24 4.46 4.13
C ALA A 239 -22.37 3.86 4.98
N ALA A 240 -22.43 2.51 5.06
CA ALA A 240 -23.41 1.79 5.88
C ALA A 240 -23.08 1.78 7.38
N LEU A 241 -21.88 2.19 7.80
CA LEU A 241 -21.53 2.28 9.22
C LEU A 241 -22.37 3.36 9.93
N PRO A 242 -22.79 3.12 11.20
CA PRO A 242 -23.53 4.11 11.97
C PRO A 242 -22.63 5.30 12.32
N ARG A 243 -22.65 6.32 11.50
CA ARG A 243 -21.89 7.57 11.65
C ARG A 243 -22.75 8.78 11.27
N GLN A 244 -22.51 9.92 11.86
CA GLN A 244 -23.18 11.19 11.52
C GLN A 244 -22.21 12.22 10.90
N GLY A 245 -20.91 11.90 10.82
CA GLY A 245 -19.89 12.77 10.24
C GLY A 245 -19.76 12.59 8.73
N ARG A 246 -19.05 13.54 8.10
CA ARG A 246 -18.74 13.51 6.66
C ARG A 246 -17.86 12.31 6.29
N LEU A 247 -18.06 11.78 5.09
CA LEU A 247 -17.23 10.76 4.47
C LEU A 247 -16.37 11.38 3.37
N ILE A 248 -15.06 11.25 3.52
CA ILE A 248 -14.07 11.72 2.55
C ILE A 248 -13.34 10.51 1.98
N VAL A 249 -13.07 10.51 0.69
CA VAL A 249 -12.14 9.58 0.05
C VAL A 249 -10.87 10.36 -0.29
N ALA A 250 -9.72 9.91 0.21
CA ALA A 250 -8.43 10.50 -0.06
C ALA A 250 -7.52 9.47 -0.72
N GLY A 251 -7.24 9.67 -2.00
CA GLY A 251 -6.37 8.80 -2.77
C GLY A 251 -4.99 9.40 -2.98
N MET A 252 -3.95 8.59 -2.80
CA MET A 252 -2.57 8.94 -3.06
C MET A 252 -2.16 8.41 -4.44
N ASN A 253 -1.63 9.26 -5.31
CA ASN A 253 -1.12 8.87 -6.63
C ASN A 253 -2.16 8.08 -7.47
N GLU A 254 -1.87 6.84 -7.84
CA GLU A 254 -2.80 5.92 -8.53
C GLU A 254 -4.07 5.64 -7.69
N GLY A 255 -3.97 5.65 -6.35
CA GLY A 255 -5.12 5.55 -5.48
C GLY A 255 -6.14 6.68 -5.68
N ALA A 256 -5.68 7.87 -6.08
CA ALA A 256 -6.57 8.97 -6.47
C ALA A 256 -7.28 8.68 -7.81
N TRP A 257 -6.59 8.04 -8.76
CA TRP A 257 -7.22 7.60 -10.01
C TRP A 257 -8.31 6.55 -9.75
N MET A 258 -8.03 5.58 -8.89
CA MET A 258 -9.02 4.59 -8.45
C MET A 258 -10.22 5.26 -7.78
N ALA A 259 -9.97 6.27 -6.92
CA ALA A 259 -11.03 7.02 -6.24
C ALA A 259 -11.93 7.79 -7.23
N MET A 260 -11.35 8.49 -8.21
CA MET A 260 -12.10 9.15 -9.27
C MET A 260 -12.96 8.16 -10.06
N ALA A 261 -12.36 7.03 -10.45
CA ALA A 261 -13.06 5.99 -11.20
C ALA A 261 -14.17 5.31 -10.39
N ALA A 262 -13.94 5.04 -9.11
CA ALA A 262 -14.93 4.43 -8.21
C ALA A 262 -16.14 5.37 -7.97
N LEU A 263 -15.89 6.67 -7.75
CA LEU A 263 -16.97 7.66 -7.63
C LEU A 263 -17.80 7.77 -8.92
N ASN A 264 -17.15 7.74 -10.08
CA ASN A 264 -17.85 7.73 -11.35
C ASN A 264 -18.66 6.44 -11.56
N ALA A 265 -18.14 5.29 -11.15
CA ALA A 265 -18.83 4.00 -11.23
C ALA A 265 -20.03 3.90 -10.28
N LEU A 266 -19.97 4.54 -9.12
CA LEU A 266 -21.06 4.62 -8.15
C LEU A 266 -22.23 5.47 -8.66
N GLY A 267 -22.00 6.41 -9.59
CA GLY A 267 -23.06 7.29 -10.12
C GLY A 267 -23.77 8.05 -9.00
N GLU A 268 -25.08 7.88 -8.85
CA GLU A 268 -25.88 8.55 -7.82
C GLU A 268 -25.51 8.11 -6.39
N GLU A 269 -25.06 6.86 -6.21
CA GLU A 269 -24.59 6.37 -4.91
C GLU A 269 -23.35 7.14 -4.41
N ALA A 270 -22.59 7.81 -5.30
CA ALA A 270 -21.45 8.63 -4.89
C ALA A 270 -21.84 9.81 -3.97
N SER A 271 -23.13 10.17 -3.91
CA SER A 271 -23.66 11.21 -3.02
C SER A 271 -23.44 10.95 -1.53
N VAL A 272 -23.12 9.70 -1.14
CA VAL A 272 -22.73 9.36 0.24
C VAL A 272 -21.32 9.85 0.61
N VAL A 273 -20.52 10.26 -0.39
CA VAL A 273 -19.17 10.80 -0.23
C VAL A 273 -19.21 12.33 -0.31
N ASP A 274 -18.83 12.98 0.79
CA ASP A 274 -18.90 14.44 0.94
C ASP A 274 -17.70 15.18 0.33
N GLY A 275 -16.62 14.46 -0.02
CA GLY A 275 -15.44 15.04 -0.63
C GLY A 275 -14.44 14.03 -1.14
N LEU A 276 -13.74 14.40 -2.20
CA LEU A 276 -12.58 13.69 -2.75
C LEU A 276 -11.32 14.52 -2.52
N VAL A 277 -10.28 13.90 -1.97
CA VAL A 277 -8.94 14.48 -1.89
C VAL A 277 -8.02 13.70 -2.82
N VAL A 278 -7.35 14.42 -3.70
CA VAL A 278 -6.38 13.90 -4.66
C VAL A 278 -5.00 14.31 -4.19
N LEU A 279 -4.17 13.35 -3.75
CA LEU A 279 -2.83 13.58 -3.20
C LEU A 279 -1.79 13.17 -4.26
N ASP A 280 -0.98 14.13 -4.70
CA ASP A 280 0.15 13.94 -5.62
C ASP A 280 -0.15 13.03 -6.83
N ALA A 281 -1.30 13.20 -7.48
CA ALA A 281 -1.68 12.41 -8.63
C ALA A 281 -1.36 13.13 -9.94
N SER A 282 -0.93 12.36 -10.93
CA SER A 282 -0.70 12.86 -12.28
C SER A 282 -2.02 13.07 -13.05
N GLY A 283 -2.09 14.15 -13.83
CA GLY A 283 -3.09 14.33 -14.87
C GLY A 283 -2.66 13.79 -16.23
N GLU A 284 -1.47 13.20 -16.34
CA GLU A 284 -1.05 12.43 -17.50
C GLU A 284 -1.66 11.03 -17.45
N SER A 285 -2.16 10.56 -18.57
CA SER A 285 -2.64 9.19 -18.67
C SER A 285 -1.47 8.20 -18.63
N PRO A 286 -1.69 6.95 -18.20
CA PRO A 286 -0.67 5.90 -18.27
C PRO A 286 -0.08 5.72 -19.67
N MET A 287 -0.89 5.89 -20.71
CA MET A 287 -0.42 5.82 -22.10
C MET A 287 0.51 6.99 -22.46
N GLU A 288 0.26 8.21 -21.94
CA GLU A 288 1.19 9.35 -22.11
C GLU A 288 2.49 9.11 -21.38
N SER A 289 2.42 8.63 -20.13
CA SER A 289 3.61 8.29 -19.33
C SER A 289 4.44 7.17 -19.98
N LEU A 290 3.77 6.15 -20.55
CA LEU A 290 4.45 5.10 -21.31
C LEU A 290 5.19 5.69 -22.52
N ARG A 291 4.55 6.56 -23.30
CA ARG A 291 5.22 7.20 -24.45
C ARG A 291 6.50 7.94 -24.06
N GLN A 292 6.45 8.69 -22.95
CA GLN A 292 7.62 9.42 -22.42
C GLN A 292 8.73 8.46 -21.96
N SER A 293 8.38 7.38 -21.23
CA SER A 293 9.36 6.40 -20.76
C SER A 293 10.08 5.65 -21.89
N LEU A 294 9.44 5.57 -23.07
CA LEU A 294 9.99 4.91 -24.25
C LEU A 294 10.87 5.83 -25.12
N GLU A 295 10.99 7.13 -24.80
CA GLU A 295 11.76 8.08 -25.64
C GLU A 295 13.25 7.72 -25.77
N GLY A 296 13.82 7.06 -24.76
CA GLY A 296 15.21 6.59 -24.76
C GLY A 296 15.47 5.30 -25.55
N LEU A 297 14.42 4.62 -26.03
CA LEU A 297 14.56 3.39 -26.82
C LEU A 297 14.82 3.70 -28.30
N ASP A 298 15.36 2.71 -29.02
CA ASP A 298 15.45 2.76 -30.46
C ASP A 298 14.05 2.89 -31.12
N PRO A 299 13.95 3.50 -32.31
CA PRO A 299 12.66 3.79 -32.92
C PRO A 299 11.78 2.55 -33.14
N GLN A 300 12.38 1.41 -33.50
CA GLN A 300 11.64 0.17 -33.78
C GLN A 300 11.06 -0.44 -32.51
N SER A 301 11.84 -0.52 -31.43
CA SER A 301 11.37 -0.99 -30.12
C SER A 301 10.26 -0.10 -29.56
N ARG A 302 10.43 1.23 -29.69
CA ARG A 302 9.43 2.20 -29.28
C ARG A 302 8.10 2.03 -30.04
N GLU A 303 8.16 1.91 -31.39
CA GLU A 303 6.97 1.70 -32.22
C GLU A 303 6.25 0.41 -31.84
N LYS A 304 7.00 -0.70 -31.66
CA LYS A 304 6.43 -1.99 -31.25
C LYS A 304 5.80 -1.94 -29.85
N ALA A 305 6.41 -1.26 -28.88
CA ALA A 305 5.83 -1.08 -27.56
C ALA A 305 4.51 -0.31 -27.59
N LEU A 306 4.45 0.76 -28.39
CA LEU A 306 3.23 1.57 -28.53
C LEU A 306 2.13 0.84 -29.30
N GLU A 307 2.48 0.07 -30.35
CA GLU A 307 1.56 -0.81 -31.06
C GLU A 307 0.98 -1.86 -30.10
N ALA A 308 1.82 -2.51 -29.29
CA ALA A 308 1.40 -3.49 -28.30
C ALA A 308 0.47 -2.88 -27.25
N ALA A 309 0.82 -1.72 -26.72
CA ALA A 309 0.00 -1.01 -25.75
C ALA A 309 -1.37 -0.62 -26.33
N GLN A 310 -1.41 -0.07 -27.55
CA GLN A 310 -2.66 0.30 -28.21
C GLN A 310 -3.52 -0.92 -28.54
N THR A 311 -2.92 -1.99 -29.08
CA THR A 311 -3.63 -3.24 -29.39
C THR A 311 -4.22 -3.86 -28.13
N LEU A 312 -3.47 -3.80 -27.03
CA LEU A 312 -3.94 -4.32 -25.74
C LEU A 312 -5.15 -3.52 -25.22
N VAL A 313 -5.13 -2.20 -25.34
CA VAL A 313 -6.27 -1.34 -24.95
C VAL A 313 -7.49 -1.60 -25.83
N ASP A 314 -7.29 -1.70 -27.16
CA ASP A 314 -8.39 -1.78 -28.12
C ASP A 314 -9.07 -3.16 -28.17
N SER A 315 -8.32 -4.23 -27.97
CA SER A 315 -8.79 -5.62 -28.17
C SER A 315 -8.50 -6.57 -27.02
N GLY A 316 -7.76 -6.14 -25.99
CA GLY A 316 -7.29 -7.02 -24.92
C GLY A 316 -6.29 -8.08 -25.39
N THR A 317 -5.62 -7.89 -26.53
CA THR A 317 -4.71 -8.85 -27.14
C THR A 317 -3.25 -8.45 -26.93
N LEU A 318 -2.45 -9.37 -26.41
CA LEU A 318 -0.99 -9.20 -26.37
C LEU A 318 -0.43 -9.58 -27.74
N ILE A 319 0.43 -8.74 -28.29
CA ILE A 319 1.24 -9.02 -29.49
C ILE A 319 2.72 -9.18 -29.08
N GLU A 320 3.49 -9.76 -29.97
CA GLU A 320 4.94 -9.96 -29.76
C GLU A 320 5.65 -8.62 -29.66
N VAL A 321 6.51 -8.49 -28.64
CA VAL A 321 7.35 -7.33 -28.38
C VAL A 321 8.84 -7.76 -28.29
N PRO A 322 9.80 -6.84 -28.44
CA PRO A 322 11.20 -7.12 -28.17
C PRO A 322 11.42 -7.72 -26.78
N GLU A 323 12.39 -8.63 -26.62
CA GLU A 323 12.65 -9.40 -25.40
C GLU A 323 12.78 -8.53 -24.14
N HIS A 324 13.48 -7.38 -24.25
CA HIS A 324 13.64 -6.45 -23.13
C HIS A 324 12.35 -5.77 -22.66
N LEU A 325 11.27 -5.84 -23.42
CA LEU A 325 9.91 -5.36 -23.08
C LEU A 325 8.98 -6.48 -22.64
N ALA A 326 9.38 -7.76 -22.79
CA ALA A 326 8.51 -8.92 -22.56
C ALA A 326 8.02 -9.01 -21.09
N THR A 327 8.83 -8.59 -20.13
CA THR A 327 8.41 -8.55 -18.71
C THR A 327 7.30 -7.55 -18.47
N PHE A 328 7.35 -6.38 -19.11
CA PHE A 328 6.30 -5.37 -19.00
C PHE A 328 4.99 -5.84 -19.66
N PHE A 329 5.07 -6.41 -20.87
CA PHE A 329 3.92 -6.94 -21.63
C PHE A 329 3.67 -8.45 -21.38
N SER A 330 3.94 -8.93 -20.17
CA SER A 330 3.76 -10.36 -19.85
C SER A 330 2.29 -10.74 -19.72
N PRO A 331 1.94 -12.04 -19.99
CA PRO A 331 0.56 -12.52 -19.88
C PRO A 331 -0.06 -12.28 -18.50
N GLY A 332 0.72 -12.40 -17.44
CA GLY A 332 0.25 -12.16 -16.06
C GLY A 332 -0.12 -10.70 -15.78
N ARG A 333 0.34 -9.75 -16.58
CA ARG A 333 0.04 -8.31 -16.45
C ARG A 333 -1.01 -7.81 -17.42
N LYS A 334 -1.49 -8.67 -18.31
CA LYS A 334 -2.35 -8.33 -19.44
C LYS A 334 -3.58 -7.50 -19.03
N ASP A 335 -4.39 -8.01 -18.10
CA ASP A 335 -5.66 -7.39 -17.73
C ASP A 335 -5.46 -6.11 -16.93
N TRP A 336 -4.37 -6.09 -16.11
CA TRP A 336 -3.96 -4.87 -15.43
C TRP A 336 -3.53 -3.80 -16.44
N LEU A 337 -2.63 -4.12 -17.36
CA LEU A 337 -2.14 -3.18 -18.39
C LEU A 337 -3.28 -2.66 -19.27
N ALA A 338 -4.17 -3.55 -19.77
CA ALA A 338 -5.27 -3.15 -20.63
C ALA A 338 -6.13 -2.07 -19.96
N THR A 339 -6.51 -2.30 -18.70
CA THR A 339 -7.41 -1.39 -17.97
C THR A 339 -6.69 -0.16 -17.42
N TRP A 340 -5.42 -0.27 -17.09
CA TRP A 340 -4.60 0.84 -16.61
C TRP A 340 -4.22 1.80 -17.74
N LEU A 341 -3.73 1.28 -18.88
CA LEU A 341 -3.38 2.10 -20.06
C LEU A 341 -4.58 2.84 -20.67
N ALA A 342 -5.78 2.26 -20.55
CA ALA A 342 -7.03 2.89 -21.02
C ALA A 342 -7.51 4.03 -20.10
N PHE A 343 -6.93 4.21 -18.91
CA PHE A 343 -7.42 5.22 -17.97
C PHE A 343 -6.99 6.63 -18.36
N ASP A 344 -7.95 7.56 -18.34
CA ASP A 344 -7.74 9.00 -18.55
C ASP A 344 -8.10 9.75 -17.25
N PRO A 345 -7.11 10.20 -16.45
CA PRO A 345 -7.37 10.89 -15.19
C PRO A 345 -8.06 12.24 -15.34
N VAL A 346 -7.81 12.96 -16.44
CA VAL A 346 -8.45 14.23 -16.74
C VAL A 346 -9.93 14.04 -17.05
N ALA A 347 -10.24 13.07 -17.91
CA ALA A 347 -11.63 12.73 -18.24
C ALA A 347 -12.39 12.18 -17.03
N ALA A 348 -11.72 11.36 -16.20
CA ALA A 348 -12.30 10.82 -14.97
C ALA A 348 -12.61 11.94 -13.97
N LEU A 349 -11.68 12.86 -13.72
CA LEU A 349 -11.88 13.97 -12.79
C LEU A 349 -12.99 14.93 -13.22
N LYS A 350 -13.13 15.20 -14.51
CA LYS A 350 -14.22 16.04 -15.05
C LYS A 350 -15.61 15.48 -14.72
N LYS A 351 -15.75 14.15 -14.67
CA LYS A 351 -17.03 13.47 -14.38
C LYS A 351 -17.36 13.44 -12.88
N VAL A 352 -16.35 13.54 -11.99
CA VAL A 352 -16.60 13.54 -10.54
C VAL A 352 -17.49 14.72 -10.16
N THR A 353 -18.63 14.45 -9.53
CA THR A 353 -19.58 15.47 -9.06
C THR A 353 -19.32 15.88 -7.60
N THR A 354 -18.70 15.00 -6.82
CA THR A 354 -18.28 15.25 -5.43
C THR A 354 -17.33 16.44 -5.36
N PRO A 355 -17.40 17.32 -4.33
CA PRO A 355 -16.40 18.36 -4.09
C PRO A 355 -14.96 17.80 -4.06
N VAL A 356 -14.02 18.51 -4.71
CA VAL A 356 -12.65 18.03 -4.89
C VAL A 356 -11.65 18.98 -4.24
N LEU A 357 -10.66 18.41 -3.55
CA LEU A 357 -9.44 19.06 -3.11
C LEU A 357 -8.25 18.38 -3.79
N LEU A 358 -7.49 19.16 -4.56
CA LEU A 358 -6.23 18.75 -5.18
C LEU A 358 -5.07 19.20 -4.30
N VAL A 359 -4.19 18.27 -3.94
CA VAL A 359 -3.03 18.54 -3.09
C VAL A 359 -1.76 18.09 -3.81
N TYR A 360 -0.79 18.96 -3.88
CA TYR A 360 0.52 18.75 -4.51
C TYR A 360 1.64 18.93 -3.49
N GLY A 361 2.61 18.02 -3.50
CA GLY A 361 3.84 18.12 -2.71
C GLY A 361 4.87 18.97 -3.45
N GLU A 362 5.41 19.99 -2.79
CA GLU A 362 6.41 20.87 -3.41
C GLU A 362 7.65 20.12 -3.91
N HIS A 363 8.05 19.05 -3.20
CA HIS A 363 9.21 18.23 -3.49
C HIS A 363 8.86 16.90 -4.18
N ASP A 364 7.69 16.82 -4.83
CA ASP A 364 7.34 15.64 -5.63
C ASP A 364 8.27 15.54 -6.86
N MET A 365 9.06 14.46 -6.93
CA MET A 365 9.97 14.17 -8.04
C MET A 365 9.38 13.17 -9.05
N GLN A 366 8.23 12.57 -8.75
CA GLN A 366 7.59 11.56 -9.60
C GLN A 366 6.47 12.18 -10.45
N VAL A 367 5.68 13.05 -9.87
CA VAL A 367 4.63 13.79 -10.57
C VAL A 367 5.12 15.20 -10.83
N SER A 368 5.34 15.53 -12.11
CA SER A 368 5.73 16.88 -12.46
C SER A 368 4.61 17.88 -12.19
N LYS A 369 5.00 19.12 -11.89
CA LYS A 369 4.04 20.22 -11.71
C LYS A 369 3.14 20.41 -12.94
N ALA A 370 3.67 20.19 -14.14
CA ALA A 370 2.92 20.25 -15.39
C ALA A 370 1.87 19.12 -15.50
N ALA A 371 2.24 17.91 -15.09
CA ALA A 371 1.32 16.78 -15.05
C ALA A 371 0.18 17.02 -14.05
N PHE A 372 0.48 17.53 -12.86
CA PHE A 372 -0.53 17.91 -11.87
C PHE A 372 -1.43 19.06 -12.36
N ALA A 373 -0.86 20.04 -13.08
CA ALA A 373 -1.60 21.17 -13.64
C ALA A 373 -2.71 20.75 -14.61
N LYS A 374 -2.58 19.60 -15.27
CA LYS A 374 -3.65 19.04 -16.13
C LYS A 374 -4.91 18.74 -15.30
N LEU A 375 -4.78 18.19 -14.08
CA LEU A 375 -5.92 17.96 -13.17
C LEU A 375 -6.50 19.30 -12.67
N ALA A 376 -5.64 20.24 -12.26
CA ALA A 376 -6.07 21.55 -11.81
C ALA A 376 -6.90 22.28 -12.89
N SER A 377 -6.44 22.22 -14.13
CA SER A 377 -7.14 22.80 -15.29
C SER A 377 -8.44 22.06 -15.62
N ALA A 378 -8.50 20.75 -15.38
CA ALA A 378 -9.68 19.92 -15.64
C ALA A 378 -10.85 20.20 -14.67
N LYS A 379 -10.55 20.69 -13.46
CA LYS A 379 -11.52 20.96 -12.39
C LYS A 379 -11.29 22.32 -11.75
N PRO A 380 -11.57 23.45 -12.46
CA PRO A 380 -11.28 24.81 -11.97
C PRO A 380 -11.93 25.16 -10.64
N GLN A 381 -13.07 24.51 -10.30
CA GLN A 381 -13.78 24.70 -9.03
C GLN A 381 -13.19 23.91 -7.86
N ALA A 382 -12.19 23.04 -8.10
CA ALA A 382 -11.52 22.30 -7.02
C ALA A 382 -10.70 23.25 -6.14
N GLY A 383 -10.65 22.98 -4.84
CA GLY A 383 -9.63 23.56 -3.99
C GLY A 383 -8.26 23.04 -4.39
N ILE A 384 -7.28 23.91 -4.55
CA ILE A 384 -5.92 23.49 -4.91
C ILE A 384 -4.95 23.98 -3.84
N ARG A 385 -4.11 23.09 -3.31
CA ARG A 385 -3.12 23.41 -2.27
C ARG A 385 -1.77 22.75 -2.56
N VAL A 386 -0.70 23.47 -2.24
CA VAL A 386 0.66 22.95 -2.26
C VAL A 386 1.15 22.82 -0.83
N VAL A 387 1.65 21.65 -0.47
CA VAL A 387 2.23 21.38 0.84
C VAL A 387 3.75 21.54 0.75
N PRO A 388 4.32 22.54 1.45
CA PRO A 388 5.77 22.78 1.44
C PRO A 388 6.54 21.56 1.93
N GLY A 389 7.67 21.27 1.30
CA GLY A 389 8.58 20.19 1.67
C GLY A 389 8.04 18.79 1.47
N MET A 390 6.79 18.58 1.04
CA MET A 390 6.20 17.26 0.86
C MET A 390 6.68 16.63 -0.45
N ASN A 391 7.05 15.35 -0.37
CA ASN A 391 7.41 14.53 -1.52
C ASN A 391 6.30 13.55 -1.94
N TYR A 392 6.55 12.78 -3.02
CA TYR A 392 5.64 11.79 -3.60
C TYR A 392 5.09 10.76 -2.60
N VAL A 393 5.87 10.34 -1.61
CA VAL A 393 5.44 9.38 -0.58
C VAL A 393 4.89 10.07 0.67
N LEU A 394 4.46 11.33 0.54
CA LEU A 394 3.86 12.17 1.58
C LEU A 394 4.79 12.43 2.77
N LYS A 395 6.11 12.49 2.55
CA LYS A 395 7.10 12.78 3.59
C LYS A 395 7.63 14.19 3.48
N GLU A 396 7.92 14.80 4.63
CA GLU A 396 8.62 16.07 4.70
C GLU A 396 10.11 15.86 4.47
N VAL A 397 10.66 16.53 3.46
CA VAL A 397 12.04 16.43 3.02
C VAL A 397 12.59 17.81 2.69
N HIS A 398 13.93 18.00 2.85
CA HIS A 398 14.59 19.29 2.66
C HIS A 398 15.76 19.23 1.67
N SER A 399 16.04 18.05 1.12
CA SER A 399 17.07 17.83 0.11
C SER A 399 16.70 16.69 -0.82
N GLU A 400 17.41 16.55 -1.93
CA GLU A 400 17.26 15.46 -2.88
C GLU A 400 17.62 14.11 -2.23
N ASP A 401 18.71 14.06 -1.44
CA ASP A 401 19.11 12.85 -0.72
C ASP A 401 18.05 12.40 0.29
N GLU A 402 17.47 13.31 1.04
CA GLU A 402 16.34 13.00 1.93
C GLU A 402 15.13 12.51 1.14
N ASN A 403 14.89 13.07 -0.05
CA ASN A 403 13.78 12.65 -0.89
C ASN A 403 13.90 11.18 -1.30
N TYR A 404 15.10 10.72 -1.70
CA TYR A 404 15.32 9.30 -1.98
C TYR A 404 15.26 8.44 -0.71
N ALA A 405 15.87 8.87 0.40
CA ALA A 405 15.88 8.12 1.64
C ALA A 405 14.45 7.92 2.22
N ALA A 406 13.58 8.89 2.04
CA ALA A 406 12.21 8.85 2.56
C ALA A 406 11.33 7.74 1.96
N PHE A 407 11.72 7.15 0.82
CA PHE A 407 11.02 6.01 0.23
C PHE A 407 11.20 4.72 1.03
N THR A 408 12.23 4.65 1.86
CA THR A 408 12.63 3.41 2.57
C THR A 408 12.74 3.57 4.08
N ASP A 409 12.70 4.80 4.61
CA ASP A 409 12.90 5.12 6.02
C ASP A 409 11.63 5.73 6.66
N PRO A 410 10.97 4.99 7.57
CA PRO A 410 9.78 5.46 8.26
C PRO A 410 10.04 6.55 9.30
N SER A 411 11.29 6.90 9.59
CA SER A 411 11.64 8.00 10.51
C SER A 411 11.26 9.37 9.96
N PHE A 412 11.28 9.53 8.62
CA PHE A 412 10.70 10.71 7.97
C PHE A 412 9.22 10.84 8.33
N LYS A 413 8.78 12.07 8.54
CA LYS A 413 7.41 12.35 8.99
C LYS A 413 6.53 12.85 7.86
N VAL A 414 5.26 12.54 7.95
CA VAL A 414 4.23 13.22 7.16
C VAL A 414 4.14 14.67 7.63
N PRO A 415 4.11 15.67 6.73
CA PRO A 415 3.98 17.07 7.14
C PRO A 415 2.72 17.30 7.98
N ALA A 416 2.87 17.98 9.13
CA ALA A 416 1.74 18.32 9.98
C ALA A 416 0.67 19.14 9.22
N LEU A 417 1.12 19.98 8.30
CA LEU A 417 0.28 20.82 7.47
C LEU A 417 -0.66 20.02 6.55
N LEU A 418 -0.21 18.84 6.04
CA LEU A 418 -1.08 17.93 5.29
C LEU A 418 -2.20 17.37 6.17
N ALA A 419 -1.87 16.92 7.38
CA ALA A 419 -2.88 16.39 8.30
C ALA A 419 -3.87 17.47 8.75
N ASP A 420 -3.40 18.71 8.98
CA ASP A 420 -4.26 19.87 9.31
C ASP A 420 -5.20 20.21 8.15
N LEU A 421 -4.70 20.19 6.93
CA LEU A 421 -5.50 20.42 5.72
C LEU A 421 -6.60 19.36 5.55
N LEU A 422 -6.25 18.09 5.64
CA LEU A 422 -7.23 17.01 5.51
C LEU A 422 -8.27 17.03 6.63
N ALA A 423 -7.84 17.31 7.86
CA ALA A 423 -8.75 17.43 8.99
C ALA A 423 -9.72 18.61 8.83
N SER A 424 -9.23 19.75 8.38
CA SER A 424 -10.07 20.93 8.09
C SER A 424 -11.07 20.63 6.97
N TYR A 425 -10.62 20.00 5.88
CA TYR A 425 -11.48 19.62 4.78
C TYR A 425 -12.56 18.60 5.21
N ALA A 426 -12.17 17.58 5.98
CA ALA A 426 -13.10 16.59 6.50
C ALA A 426 -14.16 17.17 7.44
N LYS A 427 -13.83 18.25 8.17
CA LYS A 427 -14.75 18.98 9.06
C LYS A 427 -15.50 20.13 8.38
N ALA A 428 -15.28 20.38 7.10
CA ALA A 428 -15.76 21.54 6.37
C ALA A 428 -15.34 22.89 7.02
N GLN A 429 -14.11 22.95 7.50
CA GLN A 429 -13.50 24.14 8.12
C GLN A 429 -12.53 24.81 7.15
N PRO A 430 -12.18 26.10 7.35
CA PRO A 430 -11.10 26.75 6.62
C PRO A 430 -9.79 25.96 6.72
N GLY A 431 -9.02 25.92 5.64
CA GLY A 431 -7.70 25.26 5.63
C GLY A 431 -6.69 26.00 6.52
N PRO A 432 -5.62 25.32 6.95
CA PRO A 432 -4.57 25.91 7.78
C PRO A 432 -3.79 26.98 7.03
N GLU A 433 -3.19 27.92 7.78
CA GLU A 433 -2.19 28.85 7.25
C GLU A 433 -0.90 28.11 6.87
N GLY A 434 -0.10 28.70 6.00
CA GLY A 434 1.19 28.13 5.57
C GLY A 434 1.14 27.26 4.31
N LEU A 435 -0.07 27.03 3.76
CA LEU A 435 -0.20 26.37 2.45
C LEU A 435 0.12 27.34 1.33
N MET A 436 0.86 26.86 0.33
CA MET A 436 1.20 27.66 -0.84
C MET A 436 0.08 27.61 -1.89
N PRO A 437 -0.18 28.71 -2.62
CA PRO A 437 -1.04 28.66 -3.80
C PRO A 437 -0.34 27.86 -4.92
N PHE A 438 -1.12 27.07 -5.64
CA PHE A 438 -0.62 26.42 -6.85
C PHE A 438 -0.55 27.45 -7.99
N THR A 439 0.65 27.63 -8.55
CA THR A 439 0.86 28.43 -9.76
C THR A 439 1.34 27.53 -10.88
N SER A 440 0.63 27.50 -12.00
CA SER A 440 0.94 26.62 -13.14
C SER A 440 2.18 27.04 -13.95
N GLY A 441 2.84 28.14 -13.58
CA GLY A 441 3.97 28.73 -14.30
C GLY A 441 5.32 28.44 -13.64
N SER A 442 6.17 27.88 -14.41
CA SER A 442 7.63 27.71 -14.58
C SER A 442 8.09 26.27 -14.54
#